data_eafae11f87e236110359ba022af22f04
#
_entry.id   eafae11f87e236110359ba022af22f04
#
_cell.length_a   1.000
_cell.length_b   1.000
_cell.length_c   1.000
_cell.angle_alpha   90.00
_cell.angle_beta   90.00
_cell.angle_gamma   90.00
#
_symmetry.space_group_name_H-M   'P 1'
#
loop_
_entity.id
_entity.type
_entity.pdbx_description
1 polymer ?
#
loop_
_entity_poly.entity_id
_entity_poly.type
_entity_poly.pdbx_seq_one_letter_code
_entity_poly.pdbx_strand_id
1 'polypeptide(L)'
;QVSVDLRLYVRRVALDLQGQLRGVISALVEQAGSSGGTLMPAYTHLRRAQPILVAHFFLAHAEALRRDDARFDHVRDEADAMPLGSGAIAGSSYAIDTAGLAARLGFSRVVANSLDATADRDFVASFLHACALTMVHLSRIAEDLIIFSSEEFGFFELADAVTTGSSLMPQKKNPDPLELVRGKSGRAIGRLTGWLASMKGLPSGYNKDLQEDKEAVFDA
;
A
#
# COMPACT_ATOMS: atom_id res chain seq x y z
N GLN A 1 -21.50 10.29 -9.74
CA GLN A 1 -21.74 8.94 -9.22
C GLN A 1 -20.45 8.12 -9.20
N VAL A 2 -19.77 7.93 -10.34
CA VAL A 2 -18.57 7.06 -10.42
C VAL A 2 -17.47 7.45 -9.40
N SER A 3 -17.22 8.75 -9.21
CA SER A 3 -16.27 9.22 -8.21
C SER A 3 -16.71 8.88 -6.77
N VAL A 4 -18.02 8.89 -6.49
CA VAL A 4 -18.56 8.50 -5.17
C VAL A 4 -18.30 7.01 -4.91
N ASP A 5 -18.64 6.18 -5.88
CA ASP A 5 -18.47 4.73 -5.77
C ASP A 5 -17.00 4.38 -5.55
N LEU A 6 -16.09 5.05 -6.28
CA LEU A 6 -14.64 4.84 -6.14
C LEU A 6 -14.12 5.32 -4.77
N ARG A 7 -14.61 6.47 -4.26
CA ARG A 7 -14.24 6.96 -2.92
C ARG A 7 -14.68 5.99 -1.82
N LEU A 8 -15.91 5.46 -1.90
CA LEU A 8 -16.40 4.45 -0.97
C LEU A 8 -15.60 3.16 -1.04
N TYR A 9 -15.23 2.73 -2.24
CA TYR A 9 -14.38 1.56 -2.46
C TYR A 9 -13.00 1.77 -1.82
N VAL A 10 -12.31 2.87 -2.14
CA VAL A 10 -10.97 3.18 -1.63
C VAL A 10 -10.96 3.26 -0.10
N ARG A 11 -11.97 3.91 0.51
CA ARG A 11 -12.09 3.98 1.98
C ARG A 11 -12.18 2.61 2.62
N ARG A 12 -12.98 1.70 2.04
CA ARG A 12 -13.14 0.34 2.53
C ARG A 12 -11.85 -0.47 2.36
N VAL A 13 -11.31 -0.49 1.14
CA VAL A 13 -10.10 -1.27 0.85
C VAL A 13 -8.90 -0.77 1.64
N ALA A 14 -8.75 0.54 1.83
CA ALA A 14 -7.69 1.08 2.67
C ALA A 14 -7.78 0.56 4.12
N LEU A 15 -8.99 0.44 4.67
CA LEU A 15 -9.21 -0.14 6.00
C LEU A 15 -8.86 -1.63 6.05
N ASP A 16 -9.24 -2.39 5.01
CA ASP A 16 -8.93 -3.82 4.90
C ASP A 16 -7.41 -4.03 4.79
N LEU A 17 -6.72 -3.22 3.99
CA LEU A 17 -5.26 -3.25 3.85
C LEU A 17 -4.55 -2.89 5.16
N GLN A 18 -5.05 -1.90 5.92
CA GLN A 18 -4.53 -1.60 7.25
C GLN A 18 -4.65 -2.81 8.18
N GLY A 19 -5.77 -3.54 8.14
CA GLY A 19 -5.95 -4.76 8.93
C GLY A 19 -4.91 -5.82 8.60
N GLN A 20 -4.66 -6.08 7.31
CA GLN A 20 -3.64 -7.02 6.85
C GLN A 20 -2.23 -6.56 7.22
N LEU A 21 -1.93 -5.27 7.05
CA LEU A 21 -0.63 -4.69 7.37
C LEU A 21 -0.30 -4.80 8.86
N ARG A 22 -1.30 -4.57 9.73
CA ARG A 22 -1.17 -4.76 11.18
C ARG A 22 -0.91 -6.22 11.54
N GLY A 23 -1.45 -7.16 10.77
CA GLY A 23 -1.11 -8.59 10.90
C GLY A 23 0.37 -8.86 10.64
N VAL A 24 0.94 -8.28 9.58
CA VAL A 24 2.38 -8.38 9.28
C VAL A 24 3.23 -7.71 10.36
N ILE A 25 2.83 -6.52 10.83
CA ILE A 25 3.51 -5.82 11.93
C ILE A 25 3.52 -6.70 13.20
N SER A 26 2.38 -7.29 13.55
CA SER A 26 2.29 -8.18 14.71
C SER A 26 3.22 -9.38 14.59
N ALA A 27 3.28 -10.02 13.41
CA ALA A 27 4.19 -11.13 13.17
C ALA A 27 5.67 -10.74 13.33
N LEU A 28 6.05 -9.55 12.85
CA LEU A 28 7.42 -9.03 13.03
C LEU A 28 7.73 -8.75 14.52
N VAL A 29 6.76 -8.23 15.27
CA VAL A 29 6.89 -7.99 16.70
C VAL A 29 7.00 -9.31 17.48
N GLU A 30 6.23 -10.33 17.09
CA GLU A 30 6.31 -11.67 17.68
C GLU A 30 7.68 -12.31 17.42
N GLN A 31 8.20 -12.21 16.20
CA GLN A 31 9.55 -12.68 15.86
C GLN A 31 10.62 -11.92 16.68
N ALA A 32 10.46 -10.61 16.85
CA ALA A 32 11.35 -9.84 17.70
C ALA A 32 11.31 -10.32 19.15
N GLY A 33 10.12 -10.57 19.70
CA GLY A 33 9.95 -11.07 21.08
C GLY A 33 10.53 -12.47 21.29
N SER A 34 10.31 -13.37 20.33
CA SER A 34 10.80 -14.76 20.42
C SER A 34 12.32 -14.88 20.23
N SER A 35 12.96 -13.91 19.59
CA SER A 35 14.41 -13.90 19.37
C SER A 35 15.24 -13.65 20.65
N GLY A 36 14.62 -13.16 21.73
CA GLY A 36 15.27 -12.91 23.02
C GLY A 36 16.49 -11.99 22.89
N GLY A 37 17.60 -12.40 23.49
CA GLY A 37 18.89 -11.68 23.46
C GLY A 37 19.81 -12.09 22.31
N THR A 38 19.31 -12.77 21.28
CA THR A 38 20.13 -13.26 20.16
C THR A 38 20.74 -12.09 19.38
N LEU A 39 22.06 -12.16 19.20
CA LEU A 39 22.83 -11.17 18.43
C LEU A 39 23.02 -11.64 16.99
N MET A 40 22.98 -10.69 16.08
CA MET A 40 23.38 -10.86 14.68
C MET A 40 24.28 -9.71 14.24
N PRO A 41 25.13 -9.91 13.22
CA PRO A 41 25.85 -8.78 12.63
C PRO A 41 24.89 -7.93 11.79
N ALA A 42 24.93 -6.62 11.97
CA ALA A 42 24.34 -5.70 11.01
C ALA A 42 25.27 -5.50 9.82
N TYR A 43 24.70 -5.05 8.71
CA TYR A 43 25.44 -4.82 7.47
C TYR A 43 25.21 -3.41 6.93
N THR A 44 26.28 -2.81 6.42
CA THR A 44 26.23 -1.66 5.53
C THR A 44 27.08 -1.98 4.30
N HIS A 45 26.59 -1.67 3.10
CA HIS A 45 27.27 -2.03 1.84
C HIS A 45 27.56 -3.54 1.69
N LEU A 46 26.71 -4.39 2.26
CA LEU A 46 26.92 -5.84 2.41
C LEU A 46 28.26 -6.20 3.11
N ARG A 47 28.76 -5.30 3.95
CA ARG A 47 29.91 -5.52 4.82
C ARG A 47 29.46 -5.53 6.26
N ARG A 48 30.04 -6.44 7.07
CA ARG A 48 29.75 -6.50 8.50
C ARG A 48 30.04 -5.16 9.18
N ALA A 49 29.06 -4.69 9.95
CA ALA A 49 29.14 -3.48 10.73
C ALA A 49 29.04 -3.81 12.24
N GLN A 50 28.11 -3.17 12.95
CA GLN A 50 27.94 -3.39 14.39
C GLN A 50 27.11 -4.64 14.67
N PRO A 51 27.31 -5.33 15.82
CA PRO A 51 26.36 -6.32 16.29
C PRO A 51 25.06 -5.64 16.74
N ILE A 52 23.93 -6.26 16.41
CA ILE A 52 22.60 -5.84 16.82
C ILE A 52 21.83 -7.04 17.38
N LEU A 53 20.74 -6.78 18.10
CA LEU A 53 19.78 -7.82 18.42
C LEU A 53 18.97 -8.19 17.16
N VAL A 54 18.63 -9.46 17.01
CA VAL A 54 17.68 -9.92 16.00
C VAL A 54 16.33 -9.20 16.16
N ALA A 55 15.91 -8.96 17.40
CA ALA A 55 14.74 -8.11 17.70
C ALA A 55 14.83 -6.73 17.06
N HIS A 56 15.98 -6.07 17.13
CA HIS A 56 16.19 -4.75 16.52
C HIS A 56 16.02 -4.77 15.01
N PHE A 57 16.49 -5.85 14.34
CA PHE A 57 16.29 -6.05 12.91
C PHE A 57 14.80 -6.13 12.54
N PHE A 58 14.02 -7.01 13.20
CA PHE A 58 12.60 -7.15 12.90
C PHE A 58 11.80 -5.89 13.21
N LEU A 59 12.09 -5.22 14.33
CA LEU A 59 11.41 -3.97 14.70
C LEU A 59 11.70 -2.81 13.74
N ALA A 60 12.86 -2.77 13.11
CA ALA A 60 13.15 -1.75 12.08
C ALA A 60 12.19 -1.88 10.89
N HIS A 61 11.87 -3.09 10.47
CA HIS A 61 10.86 -3.35 9.43
C HIS A 61 9.44 -3.05 9.92
N ALA A 62 9.10 -3.43 11.15
CA ALA A 62 7.80 -3.10 11.74
C ALA A 62 7.56 -1.58 11.78
N GLU A 63 8.58 -0.77 12.11
CA GLU A 63 8.50 0.69 12.09
C GLU A 63 8.25 1.28 10.68
N ALA A 64 8.82 0.67 9.64
CA ALA A 64 8.54 1.10 8.27
C ALA A 64 7.06 0.87 7.92
N LEU A 65 6.53 -0.33 8.22
CA LEU A 65 5.14 -0.68 7.95
C LEU A 65 4.15 0.10 8.83
N ARG A 66 4.53 0.47 10.08
CA ARG A 66 3.72 1.35 10.93
C ARG A 66 3.52 2.74 10.30
N ARG A 67 4.54 3.26 9.61
CA ARG A 67 4.39 4.51 8.84
C ARG A 67 3.48 4.33 7.62
N ASP A 68 3.44 3.12 7.03
CA ASP A 68 2.53 2.83 5.93
C ASP A 68 1.08 2.73 6.42
N ASP A 69 0.85 2.11 7.58
CA ASP A 69 -0.49 2.08 8.22
C ASP A 69 -1.06 3.50 8.38
N ALA A 70 -0.25 4.44 8.87
CA ALA A 70 -0.66 5.84 9.01
C ALA A 70 -0.94 6.54 7.66
N ARG A 71 -0.30 6.13 6.56
CA ARG A 71 -0.59 6.67 5.22
C ARG A 71 -1.99 6.30 4.74
N PHE A 72 -2.46 5.11 5.05
CA PHE A 72 -3.83 4.71 4.71
C PHE A 72 -4.89 5.50 5.48
N ASP A 73 -4.61 6.02 6.68
CA ASP A 73 -5.51 6.96 7.36
C ASP A 73 -5.67 8.25 6.55
N HIS A 74 -4.58 8.79 6.02
CA HIS A 74 -4.61 9.96 5.14
C HIS A 74 -5.41 9.69 3.85
N VAL A 75 -5.20 8.54 3.21
CA VAL A 75 -5.97 8.12 2.03
C VAL A 75 -7.48 8.08 2.33
N ARG A 76 -7.85 7.54 3.49
CA ARG A 76 -9.25 7.46 3.91
C ARG A 76 -9.84 8.84 4.16
N ASP A 77 -9.08 9.76 4.76
CA ASP A 77 -9.53 11.14 4.96
C ASP A 77 -9.71 11.88 3.64
N GLU A 78 -8.78 11.79 2.70
CA GLU A 78 -8.93 12.41 1.38
C GLU A 78 -10.13 11.86 0.60
N ALA A 79 -10.37 10.56 0.67
CA ALA A 79 -11.53 9.94 0.03
C ALA A 79 -12.86 10.27 0.74
N ASP A 80 -12.84 10.82 1.96
CA ASP A 80 -14.02 11.10 2.78
C ASP A 80 -14.66 12.47 2.48
N ALA A 81 -14.81 12.78 1.18
CA ALA A 81 -15.49 13.97 0.72
C ALA A 81 -16.48 13.61 -0.40
N MET A 82 -17.76 13.99 -0.24
CA MET A 82 -18.84 13.62 -1.13
C MET A 82 -18.98 14.64 -2.28
N PRO A 83 -18.82 14.23 -3.56
CA PRO A 83 -18.86 15.13 -4.71
C PRO A 83 -20.25 15.29 -5.34
N LEU A 84 -21.27 14.54 -4.91
CA LEU A 84 -22.61 14.61 -5.51
C LEU A 84 -23.25 15.97 -5.27
N GLY A 85 -24.02 16.42 -6.26
CA GLY A 85 -24.60 17.74 -6.30
C GLY A 85 -23.88 18.68 -7.25
N SER A 86 -22.66 18.33 -7.71
CA SER A 86 -21.85 19.13 -8.62
C SER A 86 -22.43 19.24 -10.04
N GLY A 87 -23.38 18.38 -10.41
CA GLY A 87 -23.90 18.30 -11.77
C GLY A 87 -22.81 17.96 -12.77
N ALA A 88 -22.80 18.62 -13.94
CA ALA A 88 -21.70 18.48 -14.89
C ALA A 88 -20.42 19.18 -14.37
N ILE A 89 -20.56 20.44 -13.89
CA ILE A 89 -19.48 21.27 -13.32
C ILE A 89 -19.98 22.41 -12.40
N ALA A 90 -21.24 22.82 -12.48
CA ALA A 90 -21.74 24.04 -11.85
C ALA A 90 -22.99 23.80 -10.98
N GLY A 91 -23.19 22.59 -10.53
CA GLY A 91 -24.36 22.24 -9.73
C GLY A 91 -25.58 21.84 -10.56
N SER A 92 -26.75 21.97 -9.97
CA SER A 92 -28.06 21.61 -10.56
C SER A 92 -29.11 22.63 -10.18
N SER A 93 -30.12 22.78 -11.04
CA SER A 93 -31.31 23.59 -10.73
C SER A 93 -32.25 22.93 -9.72
N TYR A 94 -32.06 21.66 -9.43
CA TYR A 94 -32.83 20.95 -8.41
C TYR A 94 -32.24 21.23 -7.01
N ALA A 95 -33.16 21.37 -6.03
CA ALA A 95 -32.77 21.52 -4.63
C ALA A 95 -32.32 20.17 -4.07
N ILE A 96 -31.03 19.88 -4.14
CA ILE A 96 -30.43 18.65 -3.62
C ILE A 96 -29.87 18.91 -2.22
N ASP A 97 -30.35 18.17 -1.22
CA ASP A 97 -29.75 18.17 0.12
C ASP A 97 -28.44 17.38 0.09
N THR A 98 -27.34 18.05 -0.27
CA THR A 98 -26.01 17.44 -0.38
C THR A 98 -25.46 17.04 0.98
N ALA A 99 -25.77 17.78 2.06
CA ALA A 99 -25.31 17.45 3.41
C ALA A 99 -26.03 16.19 3.94
N GLY A 100 -27.34 16.10 3.81
CA GLY A 100 -28.10 14.90 4.18
C GLY A 100 -27.71 13.70 3.33
N LEU A 101 -27.38 13.88 2.06
CA LEU A 101 -26.89 12.81 1.20
C LEU A 101 -25.50 12.33 1.63
N ALA A 102 -24.58 13.24 1.95
CA ALA A 102 -23.26 12.90 2.49
C ALA A 102 -23.39 12.05 3.76
N ALA A 103 -24.22 12.48 4.72
CA ALA A 103 -24.46 11.76 5.96
C ALA A 103 -25.01 10.35 5.72
N ARG A 104 -25.98 10.19 4.79
CA ARG A 104 -26.55 8.86 4.45
C ARG A 104 -25.55 7.93 3.77
N LEU A 105 -24.60 8.48 3.01
CA LEU A 105 -23.53 7.72 2.36
C LEU A 105 -22.29 7.53 3.23
N GLY A 106 -22.31 8.07 4.46
CA GLY A 106 -21.23 7.94 5.42
C GLY A 106 -20.00 8.79 5.09
N PHE A 107 -20.18 9.92 4.40
CA PHE A 107 -19.13 10.93 4.19
C PHE A 107 -19.18 11.99 5.29
N SER A 108 -18.01 12.41 5.77
CA SER A 108 -17.91 13.44 6.81
C SER A 108 -18.09 14.88 6.26
N ARG A 109 -17.83 15.07 4.98
CA ARG A 109 -17.88 16.39 4.33
C ARG A 109 -18.35 16.31 2.87
N VAL A 110 -18.78 17.47 2.35
CA VAL A 110 -19.10 17.68 0.94
C VAL A 110 -17.92 18.42 0.30
N VAL A 111 -17.58 18.10 -0.95
CA VAL A 111 -16.54 18.84 -1.70
C VAL A 111 -16.98 20.28 -1.89
N ALA A 112 -16.12 21.25 -1.59
CA ALA A 112 -16.47 22.66 -1.52
C ALA A 112 -16.69 23.32 -2.89
N ASN A 113 -16.02 22.84 -3.94
CA ASN A 113 -16.07 23.40 -5.29
C ASN A 113 -16.59 22.35 -6.28
N SER A 114 -17.66 22.67 -6.99
CA SER A 114 -18.33 21.73 -7.90
C SER A 114 -17.52 21.42 -9.15
N LEU A 115 -16.71 22.34 -9.64
CA LEU A 115 -15.84 22.11 -10.79
C LEU A 115 -14.70 21.13 -10.41
N ASP A 116 -14.08 21.36 -9.27
CA ASP A 116 -13.05 20.49 -8.68
C ASP A 116 -13.63 19.09 -8.42
N ALA A 117 -14.79 19.00 -7.77
CA ALA A 117 -15.47 17.75 -7.43
C ALA A 117 -15.71 16.80 -8.61
N THR A 118 -15.82 17.32 -9.84
CA THR A 118 -16.04 16.51 -11.05
C THR A 118 -14.74 15.87 -11.56
N ALA A 119 -13.59 16.49 -11.29
CA ALA A 119 -12.29 16.09 -11.81
C ALA A 119 -11.38 15.46 -10.75
N ASP A 120 -11.55 15.81 -9.47
CA ASP A 120 -10.65 15.38 -8.41
C ASP A 120 -10.51 13.85 -8.33
N ARG A 121 -9.26 13.42 -8.37
CA ARG A 121 -8.81 12.05 -8.20
C ARG A 121 -7.52 11.99 -7.37
N ASP A 122 -7.25 13.00 -6.56
CA ASP A 122 -6.03 13.03 -5.72
C ASP A 122 -6.03 11.86 -4.74
N PHE A 123 -7.19 11.50 -4.19
CA PHE A 123 -7.35 10.32 -3.35
C PHE A 123 -6.94 9.00 -4.03
N VAL A 124 -7.03 8.90 -5.37
CA VAL A 124 -6.53 7.76 -6.15
C VAL A 124 -5.00 7.77 -6.16
N ALA A 125 -4.40 8.93 -6.41
CA ALA A 125 -2.94 9.06 -6.38
C ALA A 125 -2.37 8.74 -5.00
N SER A 126 -3.00 9.23 -3.93
CA SER A 126 -2.62 8.94 -2.55
C SER A 126 -2.77 7.46 -2.21
N PHE A 127 -3.84 6.80 -2.64
CA PHE A 127 -4.03 5.36 -2.48
C PHE A 127 -2.96 4.56 -3.18
N LEU A 128 -2.70 4.83 -4.46
CA LEU A 128 -1.66 4.15 -5.24
C LEU A 128 -0.26 4.41 -4.68
N HIS A 129 -0.01 5.62 -4.16
CA HIS A 129 1.25 5.93 -3.49
C HIS A 129 1.43 5.12 -2.20
N ALA A 130 0.39 5.03 -1.37
CA ALA A 130 0.43 4.22 -0.15
C ALA A 130 0.70 2.75 -0.48
N CYS A 131 0.00 2.18 -1.46
CA CYS A 131 0.22 0.80 -1.93
C CYS A 131 1.65 0.61 -2.46
N ALA A 132 2.12 1.50 -3.34
CA ALA A 132 3.46 1.39 -3.93
C ALA A 132 4.56 1.46 -2.87
N LEU A 133 4.46 2.39 -1.91
CA LEU A 133 5.46 2.52 -0.85
C LEU A 133 5.43 1.34 0.13
N THR A 134 4.25 0.84 0.47
CA THR A 134 4.11 -0.40 1.25
C THR A 134 4.79 -1.57 0.55
N MET A 135 4.56 -1.74 -0.76
CA MET A 135 5.22 -2.78 -1.54
C MET A 135 6.75 -2.59 -1.63
N VAL A 136 7.25 -1.37 -1.63
CA VAL A 136 8.70 -1.09 -1.52
C VAL A 136 9.24 -1.56 -0.18
N HIS A 137 8.54 -1.29 0.93
CA HIS A 137 8.98 -1.76 2.24
C HIS A 137 8.91 -3.29 2.36
N LEU A 138 7.84 -3.92 1.88
CA LEU A 138 7.72 -5.38 1.82
C LEU A 138 8.82 -6.00 0.94
N SER A 139 9.16 -5.39 -0.18
CA SER A 139 10.26 -5.82 -1.05
C SER A 139 11.61 -5.77 -0.33
N ARG A 140 11.85 -4.76 0.51
CA ARG A 140 13.09 -4.66 1.29
C ARG A 140 13.16 -5.72 2.38
N ILE A 141 12.04 -5.99 3.07
CA ILE A 141 11.96 -7.11 4.03
C ILE A 141 12.25 -8.43 3.31
N ALA A 142 11.64 -8.64 2.15
CA ALA A 142 11.84 -9.85 1.36
C ALA A 142 13.31 -10.02 0.95
N GLU A 143 13.97 -8.95 0.48
CA GLU A 143 15.38 -8.98 0.08
C GLU A 143 16.29 -9.32 1.25
N ASP A 144 16.10 -8.68 2.41
CA ASP A 144 16.90 -8.96 3.60
C ASP A 144 16.72 -10.42 4.07
N LEU A 145 15.49 -10.95 4.04
CA LEU A 145 15.21 -12.34 4.40
C LEU A 145 15.79 -13.33 3.38
N ILE A 146 15.76 -13.02 2.08
CA ILE A 146 16.40 -13.83 1.04
C ILE A 146 17.90 -13.92 1.28
N ILE A 147 18.55 -12.76 1.47
CA ILE A 147 19.99 -12.71 1.72
C ILE A 147 20.36 -13.48 3.00
N PHE A 148 19.66 -13.21 4.11
CA PHE A 148 20.01 -13.77 5.41
C PHE A 148 19.58 -15.21 5.62
N SER A 149 18.74 -15.77 4.72
CA SER A 149 18.41 -17.20 4.68
C SER A 149 19.24 -17.98 3.65
N SER A 150 20.10 -17.32 2.87
CA SER A 150 21.01 -18.00 1.95
C SER A 150 22.06 -18.85 2.69
N GLU A 151 22.65 -19.82 2.00
CA GLU A 151 23.68 -20.71 2.56
C GLU A 151 24.93 -19.91 3.02
N GLU A 152 25.22 -18.78 2.36
CA GLU A 152 26.35 -17.90 2.69
C GLU A 152 26.19 -17.14 3.99
N PHE A 153 24.95 -16.76 4.35
CA PHE A 153 24.64 -16.01 5.58
C PHE A 153 24.10 -16.92 6.68
N GLY A 154 23.05 -17.72 6.38
CA GLY A 154 22.49 -18.73 7.28
C GLY A 154 21.97 -18.19 8.62
N PHE A 155 21.51 -16.92 8.68
CA PHE A 155 21.02 -16.34 9.93
C PHE A 155 19.59 -16.75 10.24
N PHE A 156 18.79 -17.01 9.18
CA PHE A 156 17.40 -17.44 9.29
C PHE A 156 17.18 -18.70 8.49
N GLU A 157 16.33 -19.57 8.98
CA GLU A 157 15.80 -20.70 8.24
C GLU A 157 14.33 -20.44 7.91
N LEU A 158 13.97 -20.53 6.63
CA LEU A 158 12.59 -20.42 6.18
C LEU A 158 11.88 -21.75 6.39
N ALA A 159 10.62 -21.69 6.85
CA ALA A 159 9.79 -22.86 7.02
C ALA A 159 9.50 -23.55 5.68
N ASP A 160 9.42 -24.89 5.67
CA ASP A 160 9.16 -25.67 4.46
C ASP A 160 7.84 -25.30 3.78
N ALA A 161 6.84 -24.87 4.56
CA ALA A 161 5.54 -24.43 4.05
C ALA A 161 5.58 -23.18 3.17
N VAL A 162 6.66 -22.38 3.25
CA VAL A 162 6.86 -21.13 2.50
C VAL A 162 8.10 -21.18 1.60
N THR A 163 8.59 -22.39 1.30
CA THR A 163 9.70 -22.61 0.37
C THR A 163 9.31 -23.61 -0.69
N THR A 164 9.96 -23.57 -1.84
CA THR A 164 9.80 -24.60 -2.87
C THR A 164 11.09 -25.39 -3.02
N GLY A 165 10.93 -26.70 -3.22
CA GLY A 165 12.06 -27.59 -3.49
C GLY A 165 12.50 -27.57 -4.95
N SER A 166 13.58 -28.31 -5.22
CA SER A 166 14.03 -28.61 -6.56
C SER A 166 13.90 -30.11 -6.83
N SER A 167 13.38 -30.50 -7.99
CA SER A 167 13.33 -31.91 -8.38
C SER A 167 14.72 -32.51 -8.60
N LEU A 168 15.70 -31.68 -8.96
CA LEU A 168 17.08 -32.08 -9.21
C LEU A 168 17.95 -32.03 -7.93
N MET A 169 17.67 -31.08 -7.03
CA MET A 169 18.44 -30.83 -5.81
C MET A 169 17.51 -30.89 -4.60
N PRO A 170 17.27 -32.06 -3.99
CA PRO A 170 16.27 -32.21 -2.93
C PRO A 170 16.52 -31.36 -1.68
N GLN A 171 17.77 -31.00 -1.41
CA GLN A 171 18.17 -30.16 -0.27
C GLN A 171 17.87 -28.67 -0.48
N LYS A 172 17.56 -28.25 -1.71
CA LYS A 172 17.39 -26.84 -2.05
C LYS A 172 16.03 -26.32 -1.57
N LYS A 173 16.05 -25.22 -0.82
CA LYS A 173 14.87 -24.48 -0.38
C LYS A 173 14.86 -23.10 -1.05
N ASN A 174 13.94 -22.88 -1.96
CA ASN A 174 13.82 -21.60 -2.69
C ASN A 174 12.87 -20.66 -1.94
N PRO A 175 13.20 -19.37 -1.76
CA PRO A 175 12.37 -18.40 -1.08
C PRO A 175 11.33 -17.76 -2.03
N ASP A 176 10.65 -18.57 -2.86
CA ASP A 176 9.77 -18.10 -3.94
C ASP A 176 8.74 -17.05 -3.51
N PRO A 177 8.04 -17.17 -2.35
CA PRO A 177 7.09 -16.15 -1.93
C PRO A 177 7.75 -14.78 -1.71
N LEU A 178 8.98 -14.75 -1.17
CA LEU A 178 9.73 -13.51 -0.97
C LEU A 178 10.16 -12.90 -2.29
N GLU A 179 10.58 -13.73 -3.25
CA GLU A 179 10.92 -13.29 -4.61
C GLU A 179 9.69 -12.72 -5.34
N LEU A 180 8.53 -13.34 -5.17
CA LEU A 180 7.27 -12.84 -5.73
C LEU A 180 6.86 -11.50 -5.13
N VAL A 181 7.03 -11.29 -3.82
CA VAL A 181 6.81 -9.99 -3.18
C VAL A 181 7.72 -8.94 -3.79
N ARG A 182 9.02 -9.25 -3.92
CA ARG A 182 10.02 -8.38 -4.55
C ARG A 182 9.64 -8.04 -5.99
N GLY A 183 9.23 -9.03 -6.78
CA GLY A 183 8.83 -8.84 -8.17
C GLY A 183 7.55 -8.00 -8.32
N LYS A 184 6.54 -8.25 -7.48
CA LYS A 184 5.25 -7.54 -7.53
C LYS A 184 5.35 -6.07 -7.16
N SER A 185 6.34 -5.67 -6.37
CA SER A 185 6.55 -4.26 -5.99
C SER A 185 6.73 -3.34 -7.22
N GLY A 186 7.38 -3.83 -8.27
CA GLY A 186 7.52 -3.09 -9.53
C GLY A 186 6.18 -2.80 -10.23
N ARG A 187 5.20 -3.70 -10.09
CA ARG A 187 3.86 -3.48 -10.66
C ARG A 187 3.14 -2.35 -9.96
N ALA A 188 3.18 -2.29 -8.62
CA ALA A 188 2.57 -1.20 -7.84
C ALA A 188 3.18 0.17 -8.19
N ILE A 189 4.50 0.25 -8.33
CA ILE A 189 5.21 1.46 -8.76
C ILE A 189 4.76 1.86 -10.18
N GLY A 190 4.67 0.90 -11.10
CA GLY A 190 4.24 1.14 -12.47
C GLY A 190 2.82 1.71 -12.55
N ARG A 191 1.88 1.24 -11.71
CA ARG A 191 0.50 1.74 -11.65
C ARG A 191 0.42 3.17 -11.16
N LEU A 192 1.13 3.52 -10.09
CA LEU A 192 1.23 4.90 -9.64
C LEU A 192 1.78 5.82 -10.73
N THR A 193 2.87 5.40 -11.37
CA THR A 193 3.50 6.18 -12.45
C THR A 193 2.57 6.35 -13.64
N GLY A 194 1.91 5.29 -14.09
CA GLY A 194 0.94 5.32 -15.18
C GLY A 194 -0.24 6.23 -14.87
N TRP A 195 -0.79 6.14 -13.66
CA TRP A 195 -1.88 7.01 -13.21
C TRP A 195 -1.48 8.50 -13.22
N LEU A 196 -0.35 8.85 -12.64
CA LEU A 196 0.14 10.23 -12.65
C LEU A 196 0.38 10.76 -14.08
N ALA A 197 0.86 9.89 -14.97
CA ALA A 197 1.05 10.23 -16.38
C ALA A 197 -0.29 10.47 -17.11
N SER A 198 -1.34 9.72 -16.76
CA SER A 198 -2.69 9.93 -17.31
C SER A 198 -3.32 11.24 -16.83
N MET A 199 -3.08 11.61 -15.57
CA MET A 199 -3.66 12.82 -14.98
C MET A 199 -2.99 14.12 -15.45
N LYS A 200 -1.70 14.07 -15.78
CA LYS A 200 -0.97 15.30 -16.15
C LYS A 200 -1.56 15.96 -17.41
N GLY A 201 -1.75 17.26 -17.35
CA GLY A 201 -2.17 18.07 -18.51
C GLY A 201 -3.64 17.94 -18.88
N LEU A 202 -4.47 17.26 -18.07
CA LEU A 202 -5.92 17.28 -18.28
C LEU A 202 -6.49 18.66 -18.01
N PRO A 203 -7.45 19.13 -18.84
CA PRO A 203 -8.17 20.36 -18.54
C PRO A 203 -9.09 20.18 -17.34
N SER A 204 -9.54 21.30 -16.76
CA SER A 204 -10.48 21.30 -15.65
C SER A 204 -11.81 20.62 -16.02
N GLY A 205 -12.45 20.03 -15.02
CA GLY A 205 -13.70 19.31 -15.16
C GLY A 205 -13.51 17.85 -15.60
N TYR A 206 -14.61 17.18 -15.88
CA TYR A 206 -14.58 15.75 -16.24
C TYR A 206 -14.07 15.54 -17.67
N ASN A 207 -13.10 14.65 -17.79
CA ASN A 207 -12.59 14.12 -19.05
C ASN A 207 -12.63 12.58 -19.01
N LYS A 208 -12.74 11.94 -20.17
CA LYS A 208 -12.88 10.48 -20.28
C LYS A 208 -11.66 9.72 -19.73
N ASP A 209 -10.49 10.34 -19.81
CA ASP A 209 -9.22 9.86 -19.25
C ASP A 209 -9.32 9.48 -17.77
N LEU A 210 -10.17 10.18 -17.01
CA LEU A 210 -10.42 9.88 -15.60
C LEU A 210 -11.00 8.47 -15.36
N GLN A 211 -11.43 7.75 -16.39
CA GLN A 211 -11.89 6.34 -16.24
C GLN A 211 -10.75 5.34 -16.12
N GLU A 212 -9.52 5.73 -16.42
CA GLU A 212 -8.32 4.94 -16.19
C GLU A 212 -8.03 4.72 -14.68
N ASP A 213 -8.73 5.45 -13.81
CA ASP A 213 -8.66 5.31 -12.35
C ASP A 213 -8.97 3.88 -11.88
N LYS A 214 -9.85 3.15 -12.58
CA LYS A 214 -10.34 1.84 -12.16
C LYS A 214 -9.31 0.75 -12.31
N GLU A 215 -8.65 0.64 -13.47
CA GLU A 215 -7.58 -0.36 -13.65
C GLU A 215 -6.44 -0.12 -12.66
N ALA A 216 -6.07 1.16 -12.48
CA ALA A 216 -5.01 1.50 -11.54
C ALA A 216 -5.36 1.08 -10.11
N VAL A 217 -6.60 1.38 -9.65
CA VAL A 217 -7.03 1.15 -8.26
C VAL A 217 -7.34 -0.31 -7.97
N PHE A 218 -8.07 -1.00 -8.86
CA PHE A 218 -8.55 -2.36 -8.57
C PHE A 218 -7.44 -3.40 -8.61
N ASP A 219 -6.40 -3.12 -9.33
CA ASP A 219 -5.25 -4.00 -9.46
C ASP A 219 -4.07 -3.63 -8.52
N ALA A 220 -4.15 -2.53 -7.76
CA ALA A 220 -3.10 -2.14 -6.82
C ALA A 220 -3.18 -2.93 -5.54
#